data_dda524b5e4e9803360e8d791dff967d4
#
_entry.id   dda524b5e4e9803360e8d791dff967d4
#
_cell.length_a   1.000
_cell.length_b   1.000
_cell.length_c   1.000
_cell.angle_alpha   90.00
_cell.angle_beta   90.00
_cell.angle_gamma   90.00
#
_symmetry.space_group_name_H-M   'P 1'
#
loop_
_entity.id
_entity.type
_entity.pdbx_description
1 polymer ?
#
loop_
_entity_poly.entity_id
_entity_poly.type
_entity_poly.pdbx_seq_one_letter_code
_entity_poly.pdbx_strand_id
1 'polypeptide(L)' 'MQVGDLVTYWYQLSRWREGLSVHVGLVVETGKYTGNADVKVLWTGSTEAITQKSSHLSIVDKSLTT' A
#
# COMPACT_ATOMS: atom_id res chain seq x y z
N MET A 1 2.91 -3.94 8.11
CA MET A 1 1.81 -4.03 7.13
C MET A 1 1.16 -5.39 7.22
N GLN A 2 -0.13 -5.44 7.02
CA GLN A 2 -0.92 -6.66 7.09
C GLN A 2 -1.75 -6.80 5.82
N VAL A 3 -2.14 -8.02 5.53
CA VAL A 3 -3.09 -8.28 4.44
C VAL A 3 -4.37 -7.49 4.71
N GLY A 4 -4.84 -6.79 3.69
CA GLY A 4 -6.03 -5.94 3.81
C GLY A 4 -5.72 -4.46 3.98
N ASP A 5 -4.47 -4.09 4.25
CA ASP A 5 -4.10 -2.69 4.35
C ASP A 5 -4.10 -2.03 2.98
N LEU A 6 -4.58 -0.80 2.92
CA LEU A 6 -4.44 0.04 1.74
C LEU A 6 -3.14 0.82 1.86
N VAL A 7 -2.37 0.84 0.78
CA VAL A 7 -1.05 1.46 0.77
C VAL A 7 -0.87 2.33 -0.46
N THR A 8 0.04 3.27 -0.37
CA THR A 8 0.52 4.05 -1.50
C THR A 8 2.03 4.21 -1.35
N TYR A 9 2.71 4.73 -2.37
CA TYR A 9 4.12 5.02 -2.23
C TYR A 9 4.32 6.11 -1.17
N TRP A 10 5.38 5.98 -0.36
CA TRP A 10 5.61 6.88 0.77
C TRP A 10 5.64 8.35 0.35
N TYR A 11 6.19 8.64 -0.83
CA TYR A 11 6.31 10.02 -1.31
C TYR A 11 4.98 10.60 -1.80
N GLN A 12 3.94 9.77 -1.95
CA GLN A 12 2.62 10.23 -2.36
C GLN A 12 1.66 10.44 -1.19
N LEU A 13 2.10 10.15 0.02
CA LEU A 13 1.23 10.24 1.19
C LEU A 13 0.76 11.68 1.43
N SER A 14 1.63 12.66 1.21
CA SER A 14 1.24 14.07 1.38
C SER A 14 0.16 14.47 0.37
N ARG A 15 0.22 13.94 -0.84
CA ARG A 15 -0.81 14.19 -1.85
C ARG A 15 -2.15 13.60 -1.42
N TRP A 16 -2.10 12.40 -0.86
CA TRP A 16 -3.30 11.77 -0.32
C TRP A 16 -3.96 12.64 0.74
N ARG A 17 -3.16 13.19 1.64
CA ARG A 17 -3.66 14.06 2.72
C ARG A 17 -4.24 15.36 2.19
N GLU A 18 -3.78 15.83 1.05
CA GLU A 18 -4.31 17.02 0.39
C GLU A 18 -5.54 16.74 -0.46
N GLY A 19 -6.00 15.48 -0.51
CA GLY A 19 -7.15 15.10 -1.30
C GLY A 19 -6.86 14.92 -2.77
N LEU A 20 -5.60 14.86 -3.17
CA LEU A 20 -5.22 14.64 -4.56
C LEU A 20 -5.26 13.16 -4.89
N SER A 21 -5.44 12.85 -6.17
CA SER A 21 -5.44 11.47 -6.64
C SER A 21 -4.05 10.87 -6.52
N VAL A 22 -3.98 9.68 -5.94
CA VAL A 22 -2.74 8.90 -5.86
C VAL A 22 -3.04 7.45 -6.20
N HIS A 23 -2.00 6.72 -6.60
CA HIS A 23 -2.11 5.28 -6.78
C HIS A 23 -2.22 4.61 -5.43
N VAL A 24 -3.24 3.79 -5.28
CA VAL A 24 -3.50 3.06 -4.04
C VAL A 24 -3.53 1.57 -4.38
N GLY A 25 -2.94 0.76 -3.53
CA GLY A 25 -2.95 -0.67 -3.66
C GLY A 25 -3.42 -1.35 -2.40
N LEU A 26 -3.78 -2.61 -2.54
CA LEU A 26 -4.21 -3.46 -1.43
C LEU A 26 -3.14 -4.51 -1.16
N VAL A 27 -2.71 -4.61 0.09
CA VAL A 27 -1.78 -5.66 0.49
C VAL A 27 -2.52 -6.99 0.49
N VAL A 28 -2.10 -7.92 -0.35
CA VAL A 28 -2.73 -9.22 -0.50
C VAL A 28 -1.89 -10.36 0.07
N GLU A 29 -0.62 -10.10 0.32
CA GLU A 29 0.27 -11.10 0.91
C GLU A 29 1.44 -10.40 1.59
N THR A 30 1.93 -10.98 2.69
CA THR A 30 3.11 -10.48 3.39
C THR A 30 4.21 -11.53 3.33
N GLY A 31 5.47 -11.08 3.29
CA GLY A 31 6.60 -11.97 3.24
C GLY A 31 6.84 -12.64 4.59
N LYS A 32 6.66 -13.96 4.63
CA LYS A 32 6.83 -14.72 5.86
C LYS A 32 8.29 -14.94 6.23
N TYR A 33 9.16 -14.94 5.22
CA TYR A 33 10.57 -15.30 5.42
C TYR A 33 11.46 -14.10 5.59
N THR A 34 10.96 -12.91 5.31
CA THR A 34 11.74 -11.68 5.33
C THR A 34 11.31 -10.73 6.46
N GLY A 35 10.59 -11.25 7.46
CA GLY A 35 10.11 -10.42 8.55
C GLY A 35 9.15 -9.33 8.12
N ASN A 36 8.39 -9.59 7.07
CA ASN A 36 7.43 -8.65 6.48
C ASN A 36 8.11 -7.45 5.78
N ALA A 37 9.38 -7.61 5.41
CA ALA A 37 10.07 -6.57 4.64
C ALA A 37 9.50 -6.43 3.22
N ASP A 38 8.95 -7.53 2.69
CA ASP A 38 8.34 -7.55 1.37
C ASP A 38 6.85 -7.84 1.49
N VAL A 39 6.07 -7.16 0.68
CA VAL A 39 4.63 -7.39 0.62
C VAL A 39 4.22 -7.47 -0.85
N LYS A 40 3.15 -8.21 -1.12
CA LYS A 40 2.53 -8.20 -2.44
C LYS A 40 1.36 -7.22 -2.41
N VAL A 41 1.35 -6.34 -3.38
CA VAL A 41 0.35 -5.28 -3.48
C VAL A 41 -0.38 -5.40 -4.81
N LEU A 42 -1.69 -5.44 -4.73
CA LEU A 42 -2.54 -5.37 -5.92
C LEU A 42 -2.94 -3.91 -6.12
N TRP A 43 -2.30 -3.26 -7.08
CA TRP A 43 -2.57 -1.85 -7.35
C TRP A 43 -3.89 -1.69 -8.12
N THR A 44 -4.57 -0.58 -7.85
CA THR A 44 -5.80 -0.25 -8.56
C THR A 44 -5.57 -0.22 -10.06
N GLY A 45 -6.39 -0.93 -10.80
CA GLY A 45 -6.26 -1.04 -12.25
C GLY A 45 -5.33 -2.14 -12.72
N SER A 46 -4.64 -2.83 -11.82
CA SER A 46 -3.79 -3.96 -12.15
C SER A 46 -4.53 -5.26 -11.91
N THR A 47 -4.17 -6.29 -12.69
CA THR A 47 -4.74 -7.62 -12.55
C THR A 47 -3.83 -8.58 -11.78
N GLU A 48 -2.60 -8.17 -11.51
CA GLU A 48 -1.62 -9.01 -10.83
C GLU A 48 -1.00 -8.26 -9.67
N ALA A 49 -0.78 -8.97 -8.56
CA ALA A 49 -0.08 -8.43 -7.42
C ALA A 49 1.41 -8.36 -7.71
N ILE A 50 2.05 -7.30 -7.24
CA ILE A 50 3.47 -7.04 -7.43
C ILE A 50 4.16 -7.03 -6.08
N THR A 51 5.32 -7.68 -5.98
CA THR A 51 6.11 -7.65 -4.76
C THR A 51 6.79 -6.29 -4.62
N GLN A 52 6.61 -5.68 -3.46
CA GLN A 52 7.16 -4.37 -3.14
C GLN A 52 7.82 -4.42 -1.78
N LYS A 53 8.84 -3.59 -1.57
CA LYS A 53 9.43 -3.43 -0.24
C LYS A 53 8.51 -2.57 0.60
N SER A 54 8.20 -3.02 1.81
CA SER A 54 7.33 -2.29 2.72
C SER A 54 7.88 -0.90 3.06
N SER A 55 9.20 -0.74 3.04
CA SER A 55 9.83 0.57 3.30
C SER A 55 9.51 1.62 2.23
N HIS A 56 9.09 1.20 1.05
CA HIS A 56 8.70 2.12 -0.03
C HIS A 56 7.22 2.49 0.03
N LEU A 57 6.48 1.95 0.98
CA LEU A 57 5.03 2.10 1.05
C LEU A 57 4.63 2.76 2.36
N SER A 58 3.48 3.42 2.32
CA SER A 58 2.84 3.97 3.51
C SER A 58 1.39 3.51 3.55
N ILE A 59 0.90 3.21 4.74
CA ILE A 59 -0.49 2.83 4.92
C ILE A 59 -1.36 4.06 4.77
N VAL A 60 -2.39 3.94 3.94
CA VAL A 60 -3.38 4.99 3.76
C VAL A 60 -4.42 4.84 4.86
N ASP A 61 -4.66 5.93 5.60
CA ASP A 61 -5.60 5.90 6.71
C ASP A 61 -7.03 5.91 6.19
N LYS A 62 -7.73 4.82 6.46
CA LYS A 62 -9.13 4.67 6.04
C LYS A 62 -10.09 5.48 6.91
N SER A 63 -9.68 5.84 8.11
CA SER A 63 -10.58 6.53 9.03
C SER A 63 -10.96 7.92 8.55
N LEU A 64 -10.19 8.47 7.63
CA LEU A 64 -10.47 9.79 7.07
C LEU A 64 -11.70 9.83 6.18
N THR A 65 -12.25 8.68 5.83
CA THR A 65 -13.42 8.61 4.96
C THR A 65 -14.74 8.62 5.70
N THR A 66 -14.71 8.61 6.98
CA THR A 66 -15.93 8.61 7.80
C THR A 66 -16.35 10.01 8.22
#